data_1665471716d4fd292632c102f275743e
#
_entry.id   1665471716d4fd292632c102f275743e
#
_cell.length_a   1.000
_cell.length_b   1.000
_cell.length_c   1.000
_cell.angle_alpha   90.00
_cell.angle_beta   90.00
_cell.angle_gamma   90.00
#
_symmetry.space_group_name_H-M   'P 1'
#
loop_
_entity.id
_entity.type
_entity.pdbx_description
1 polymer ?
#
loop_
_entity_poly.entity_id
_entity_poly.type
_entity_poly.pdbx_seq_one_letter_code
_entity_poly.pdbx_strand_id
1 'polypeptide(L)'
;MISGRTEKNFYWVGTCGIYCGTFINPFLDIPPTGHLSHMRFHEFFKFENNKITEVQAIWDIPELMMQAKAWPMAPSLGREWCVPGPSTLDGINEGKIFTEKSSSSLEHIVSMANAMKRHPSEGGPELMELGKYWHKNMNWYGPSGIGSSRGIDGFRNWHQIPFLNAMPDRGKLTSYDKKDGWGEDIFYHFFSENEYVAVTGWPNMKQTISHDGWLGIAPVNKVITLRSLDFWRLEHGRIR
;
A
#
# COMPACT_ATOMS: atom_id res chain seq x y z
N MET A 1 -9.53 6.50 -9.60
CA MET A 1 -10.65 5.75 -8.99
C MET A 1 -10.92 4.53 -9.83
N ILE A 2 -11.08 3.37 -9.22
CA ILE A 2 -11.44 2.11 -9.89
C ILE A 2 -12.53 1.40 -9.07
N SER A 3 -13.22 0.48 -9.70
CA SER A 3 -14.26 -0.32 -9.04
C SER A 3 -14.21 -1.78 -9.49
N GLY A 4 -14.75 -2.66 -8.67
CA GLY A 4 -14.79 -4.07 -9.02
C GLY A 4 -15.38 -4.96 -7.96
N ARG A 5 -15.55 -6.24 -8.34
CA ARG A 5 -15.96 -7.28 -7.39
C ARG A 5 -14.76 -8.09 -6.94
N THR A 6 -14.75 -8.40 -5.66
CA THR A 6 -13.76 -9.30 -5.07
C THR A 6 -14.14 -10.76 -5.30
N GLU A 7 -13.25 -11.70 -4.99
CA GLU A 7 -13.54 -13.15 -5.04
C GLU A 7 -14.77 -13.55 -4.20
N LYS A 8 -15.02 -12.82 -3.10
CA LYS A 8 -16.21 -13.02 -2.25
C LYS A 8 -17.47 -12.29 -2.77
N ASN A 9 -17.41 -11.81 -4.02
CA ASN A 9 -18.48 -11.08 -4.70
C ASN A 9 -18.91 -9.76 -4.03
N PHE A 10 -18.09 -9.18 -3.15
CA PHE A 10 -18.31 -7.84 -2.63
C PHE A 10 -17.93 -6.79 -3.68
N TYR A 11 -18.75 -5.75 -3.81
CA TYR A 11 -18.46 -4.65 -4.72
C TYR A 11 -17.77 -3.50 -3.98
N TRP A 12 -16.58 -3.15 -4.44
CA TRP A 12 -15.76 -2.09 -3.89
C TRP A 12 -15.46 -1.01 -4.92
N VAL A 13 -15.39 0.22 -4.44
CA VAL A 13 -14.85 1.37 -5.15
C VAL A 13 -13.64 1.84 -4.38
N GLY A 14 -12.49 1.92 -5.04
CA GLY A 14 -11.25 2.43 -4.46
C GLY A 14 -10.83 3.73 -5.14
N THR A 15 -10.38 4.68 -4.35
CA THR A 15 -9.83 5.95 -4.84
C THR A 15 -8.53 6.27 -4.11
N CYS A 16 -7.59 6.82 -4.84
CA CYS A 16 -6.39 7.41 -4.29
C CYS A 16 -6.21 8.81 -4.87
N GLY A 17 -5.63 9.70 -4.11
CA GLY A 17 -5.46 11.08 -4.52
C GLY A 17 -4.72 11.91 -3.50
N ILE A 18 -4.84 13.21 -3.64
CA ILE A 18 -4.18 14.19 -2.81
C ILE A 18 -5.22 15.23 -2.36
N TYR A 19 -5.45 15.35 -1.06
CA TYR A 19 -6.09 16.51 -0.50
C TYR A 19 -5.12 17.69 -0.55
N CYS A 20 -5.57 18.85 -1.01
CA CYS A 20 -4.74 20.02 -1.15
C CYS A 20 -5.54 21.28 -0.76
N GLY A 21 -4.95 22.12 0.06
CA GLY A 21 -5.60 23.36 0.53
C GLY A 21 -4.71 24.19 1.44
N THR A 22 -5.15 25.41 1.75
CA THR A 22 -4.45 26.24 2.74
C THR A 22 -4.75 25.72 4.15
N PHE A 23 -3.73 25.24 4.85
CA PHE A 23 -3.87 24.64 6.17
C PHE A 23 -3.85 25.74 7.25
N ILE A 24 -5.03 26.20 7.65
CA ILE A 24 -5.23 27.36 8.53
C ILE A 24 -5.77 27.02 9.94
N ASN A 25 -6.31 25.82 10.13
CA ASN A 25 -6.82 25.37 11.43
C ASN A 25 -6.11 24.09 11.87
N PRO A 26 -5.87 23.86 13.17
CA PRO A 26 -5.27 22.60 13.64
C PRO A 26 -6.07 21.38 13.19
N PHE A 27 -5.36 20.29 12.85
CA PHE A 27 -5.95 19.00 12.53
C PHE A 27 -5.22 17.90 13.31
N LEU A 28 -5.93 17.15 14.16
CA LEU A 28 -5.35 16.12 15.06
C LEU A 28 -4.13 16.66 15.85
N ASP A 29 -4.27 17.87 16.40
CA ASP A 29 -3.19 18.58 17.12
C ASP A 29 -1.96 18.94 16.27
N ILE A 30 -2.00 18.72 14.96
CA ILE A 30 -0.97 19.19 14.03
C ILE A 30 -1.16 20.71 13.85
N PRO A 31 -0.13 21.52 14.11
CA PRO A 31 -0.24 22.97 13.98
C PRO A 31 -0.44 23.38 12.52
N PRO A 32 -1.25 24.42 12.25
CA PRO A 32 -1.47 24.92 10.90
C PRO A 32 -0.18 25.50 10.31
N THR A 33 0.01 25.30 9.01
CA THR A 33 1.16 25.87 8.28
C THR A 33 0.94 27.31 7.85
N GLY A 34 -0.32 27.72 7.72
CA GLY A 34 -0.71 29.03 7.17
C GLY A 34 -0.57 29.13 5.65
N HIS A 35 -0.14 28.06 4.97
CA HIS A 35 0.05 28.06 3.52
C HIS A 35 -0.50 26.77 2.87
N LEU A 36 -0.35 26.65 1.55
CA LEU A 36 -0.77 25.49 0.80
C LEU A 36 -0.06 24.23 1.33
N SER A 37 -0.85 23.26 1.70
CA SER A 37 -0.39 21.95 2.19
C SER A 37 -1.15 20.85 1.48
N HIS A 38 -0.61 19.63 1.51
CA HIS A 38 -1.20 18.49 0.87
C HIS A 38 -1.08 17.23 1.73
N MET A 39 -1.98 16.28 1.49
CA MET A 39 -2.00 14.99 2.16
C MET A 39 -2.53 13.93 1.20
N ARG A 40 -1.74 12.90 0.94
CA ARG A 40 -2.18 11.75 0.12
C ARG A 40 -3.21 10.93 0.87
N PHE A 41 -4.09 10.27 0.11
CA PHE A 41 -5.08 9.36 0.67
C PHE A 41 -5.31 8.14 -0.21
N HIS A 42 -5.70 7.04 0.43
CA HIS A 42 -6.35 5.88 -0.17
C HIS A 42 -7.65 5.62 0.57
N GLU A 43 -8.76 5.58 -0.15
CA GLU A 43 -10.10 5.36 0.41
C GLU A 43 -10.84 4.31 -0.37
N PHE A 44 -11.50 3.43 0.33
CA PHE A 44 -12.23 2.30 -0.21
C PHE A 44 -13.62 2.25 0.37
N PHE A 45 -14.60 2.08 -0.50
CA PHE A 45 -16.01 2.07 -0.15
C PHE A 45 -16.63 0.75 -0.62
N LYS A 46 -17.21 0.00 0.31
CA LYS A 46 -17.98 -1.20 0.02
C LYS A 46 -19.44 -0.83 -0.21
N PHE A 47 -20.01 -1.36 -1.28
CA PHE A 47 -21.40 -1.11 -1.63
C PHE A 47 -22.23 -2.40 -1.50
N GLU A 48 -23.38 -2.28 -0.86
CA GLU A 48 -24.44 -3.27 -0.81
C GLU A 48 -25.79 -2.58 -1.05
N ASN A 49 -26.59 -3.07 -1.98
CA ASN A 49 -27.90 -2.49 -2.33
C ASN A 49 -27.84 -0.97 -2.60
N ASN A 50 -26.82 -0.53 -3.35
CA ASN A 50 -26.55 0.87 -3.68
C ASN A 50 -26.28 1.79 -2.48
N LYS A 51 -25.88 1.23 -1.35
CA LYS A 51 -25.49 1.97 -0.15
C LYS A 51 -24.07 1.63 0.23
N ILE A 52 -23.34 2.61 0.75
CA ILE A 52 -22.03 2.38 1.38
C ILE A 52 -22.27 1.71 2.72
N THR A 53 -21.72 0.50 2.90
CA THR A 53 -21.84 -0.29 4.13
C THR A 53 -20.54 -0.34 4.91
N GLU A 54 -19.40 -0.05 4.27
CA GLU A 54 -18.09 -0.04 4.90
C GLU A 54 -17.20 0.99 4.22
N VAL A 55 -16.38 1.70 5.00
CA VAL A 55 -15.34 2.59 4.52
C VAL A 55 -14.01 2.18 5.15
N GLN A 56 -13.00 1.99 4.32
CA GLN A 56 -11.63 1.76 4.76
C GLN A 56 -10.74 2.86 4.17
N ALA A 57 -10.01 3.57 5.02
CA ALA A 57 -9.19 4.70 4.60
C ALA A 57 -7.81 4.69 5.27
N ILE A 58 -6.81 5.12 4.53
CA ILE A 58 -5.51 5.55 5.06
C ILE A 58 -5.23 6.94 4.51
N TRP A 59 -4.99 7.86 5.40
CA TRP A 59 -4.54 9.22 5.10
C TRP A 59 -3.08 9.35 5.49
N ASP A 60 -2.28 9.94 4.61
CA ASP A 60 -0.85 10.17 4.87
C ASP A 60 -0.68 11.37 5.83
N ILE A 61 -1.17 11.18 7.06
CA ILE A 61 -1.05 12.18 8.14
C ILE A 61 0.41 12.58 8.37
N PRO A 62 1.40 11.64 8.34
CA PRO A 62 2.81 12.00 8.40
C PRO A 62 3.24 13.03 7.36
N GLU A 63 2.69 12.99 6.13
CA GLU A 63 2.98 13.98 5.09
C GLU A 63 2.58 15.40 5.52
N LEU A 64 1.42 15.54 6.17
CA LEU A 64 0.98 16.82 6.73
C LEU A 64 1.85 17.23 7.94
N MET A 65 2.18 16.28 8.83
CA MET A 65 3.06 16.53 9.99
C MET A 65 4.43 17.04 9.56
N MET A 66 5.02 16.48 8.50
CA MET A 66 6.32 16.92 7.98
C MET A 66 6.25 18.36 7.44
N GLN A 67 5.20 18.70 6.71
CA GLN A 67 4.98 20.06 6.21
C GLN A 67 4.80 21.06 7.36
N ALA A 68 4.15 20.65 8.44
CA ALA A 68 3.97 21.42 9.66
C ALA A 68 5.20 21.40 10.60
N LYS A 69 6.28 20.71 10.24
CA LYS A 69 7.47 20.49 11.09
C LYS A 69 7.15 19.83 12.43
N ALA A 70 6.12 18.98 12.44
CA ALA A 70 5.61 18.27 13.62
C ALA A 70 5.86 16.74 13.55
N TRP A 71 6.71 16.25 12.63
CA TRP A 71 7.08 14.84 12.53
C TRP A 71 8.04 14.43 13.64
N PRO A 72 7.66 13.51 14.55
CA PRO A 72 8.45 13.22 15.75
C PRO A 72 9.44 12.06 15.57
N MET A 73 9.44 11.38 14.43
CA MET A 73 10.24 10.18 14.21
C MET A 73 11.41 10.44 13.24
N ALA A 74 12.17 9.40 12.93
CA ALA A 74 13.30 9.51 12.03
C ALA A 74 12.89 9.99 10.62
N PRO A 75 13.79 10.67 9.89
CA PRO A 75 13.57 10.97 8.48
C PRO A 75 13.36 9.70 7.66
N SER A 76 12.57 9.80 6.59
CA SER A 76 12.39 8.69 5.66
C SER A 76 13.69 8.31 4.97
N LEU A 77 13.85 7.02 4.70
CA LEU A 77 14.96 6.52 3.88
C LEU A 77 14.72 6.80 2.39
N GLY A 78 13.46 6.74 1.94
CA GLY A 78 13.05 7.11 0.59
C GLY A 78 12.82 8.63 0.42
N ARG A 79 12.21 9.01 -0.69
CA ARG A 79 11.85 10.40 -0.98
C ARG A 79 10.50 10.77 -0.37
N GLU A 80 10.44 11.95 0.26
CA GLU A 80 9.22 12.45 0.94
C GLU A 80 8.20 13.08 -0.01
N TRP A 81 8.26 12.83 -1.27
CA TRP A 81 7.37 13.42 -2.24
C TRP A 81 6.95 12.40 -3.29
N CYS A 82 5.75 12.54 -3.79
CA CYS A 82 5.17 11.67 -4.80
C CYS A 82 5.44 12.25 -6.19
N VAL A 83 6.68 12.12 -6.67
CA VAL A 83 7.05 12.70 -7.96
C VAL A 83 7.90 11.73 -8.77
N PRO A 84 7.63 11.67 -10.03
CA PRO A 84 6.38 12.08 -10.66
C PRO A 84 5.23 11.23 -10.13
N GLY A 85 4.02 11.78 -10.11
CA GLY A 85 2.83 10.99 -9.89
C GLY A 85 2.70 9.88 -10.94
N PRO A 86 1.71 8.98 -10.84
CA PRO A 86 1.43 8.00 -11.87
C PRO A 86 1.35 8.67 -13.25
N SER A 87 1.96 8.06 -14.25
CA SER A 87 2.17 8.69 -15.56
C SER A 87 0.90 9.12 -16.28
N THR A 88 -0.21 8.53 -15.95
CA THR A 88 -1.49 8.83 -16.59
C THR A 88 -2.21 10.01 -15.95
N LEU A 89 -2.16 10.19 -14.63
CA LEU A 89 -2.86 11.25 -13.88
C LEU A 89 -4.33 11.47 -14.31
N ASP A 90 -4.92 10.46 -14.88
CA ASP A 90 -6.24 10.48 -15.51
C ASP A 90 -7.38 10.39 -14.50
N GLY A 91 -7.08 10.08 -13.26
CA GLY A 91 -8.00 10.12 -12.13
C GLY A 91 -9.15 9.12 -12.21
N ILE A 92 -9.90 9.13 -13.27
CA ILE A 92 -11.03 8.23 -13.53
C ILE A 92 -10.75 7.44 -14.80
N ASN A 93 -10.94 6.13 -14.73
CA ASN A 93 -10.87 5.30 -15.91
C ASN A 93 -12.21 5.40 -16.69
N GLU A 94 -12.31 6.36 -17.58
CA GLU A 94 -13.52 6.59 -18.40
C GLU A 94 -13.63 5.64 -19.59
N GLY A 95 -12.62 4.81 -19.81
CA GLY A 95 -12.56 3.88 -20.91
C GLY A 95 -13.52 2.68 -20.73
N LYS A 96 -13.71 1.93 -21.81
CA LYS A 96 -14.41 0.66 -21.75
C LYS A 96 -13.69 -0.32 -20.84
N ILE A 97 -14.43 -0.97 -19.93
CA ILE A 97 -13.89 -2.02 -19.07
C ILE A 97 -13.85 -3.33 -19.87
N PHE A 98 -12.66 -3.92 -19.93
CA PHE A 98 -12.40 -5.21 -20.55
C PHE A 98 -12.21 -6.27 -19.46
N THR A 99 -13.14 -7.18 -19.33
CA THR A 99 -13.14 -8.22 -18.28
C THR A 99 -11.87 -9.07 -18.31
N GLU A 100 -11.43 -9.51 -19.49
CA GLU A 100 -10.22 -10.31 -19.65
C GLU A 100 -8.96 -9.57 -19.17
N LYS A 101 -8.85 -8.29 -19.51
CA LYS A 101 -7.73 -7.45 -19.07
C LYS A 101 -7.76 -7.25 -17.56
N SER A 102 -8.92 -6.98 -17.00
CA SER A 102 -9.11 -6.83 -15.56
C SER A 102 -8.73 -8.11 -14.81
N SER A 103 -9.20 -9.27 -15.28
CA SER A 103 -8.90 -10.58 -14.69
C SER A 103 -7.41 -10.91 -14.77
N SER A 104 -6.77 -10.69 -15.91
CA SER A 104 -5.33 -10.92 -16.10
C SER A 104 -4.49 -10.01 -15.20
N SER A 105 -4.88 -8.75 -15.05
CA SER A 105 -4.21 -7.82 -14.14
C SER A 105 -4.35 -8.25 -12.68
N LEU A 106 -5.54 -8.67 -12.28
CA LEU A 106 -5.81 -9.18 -10.94
C LEU A 106 -4.97 -10.42 -10.63
N GLU A 107 -4.97 -11.40 -11.53
CA GLU A 107 -4.17 -12.64 -11.38
C GLU A 107 -2.68 -12.33 -11.23
N HIS A 108 -2.16 -11.38 -12.02
CA HIS A 108 -0.77 -10.96 -11.93
C HIS A 108 -0.42 -10.39 -10.54
N ILE A 109 -1.26 -9.50 -9.99
CA ILE A 109 -1.04 -8.90 -8.67
C ILE A 109 -1.20 -9.93 -7.55
N VAL A 110 -2.22 -10.79 -7.61
CA VAL A 110 -2.40 -11.85 -6.60
C VAL A 110 -1.22 -12.83 -6.63
N SER A 111 -0.72 -13.20 -7.81
CA SER A 111 0.47 -14.06 -7.95
C SER A 111 1.72 -13.38 -7.37
N MET A 112 1.91 -12.10 -7.62
CA MET A 112 2.99 -11.31 -7.03
C MET A 112 2.89 -11.26 -5.50
N ALA A 113 1.72 -10.98 -4.95
CA ALA A 113 1.49 -10.93 -3.51
C ALA A 113 1.77 -12.29 -2.85
N ASN A 114 1.38 -13.40 -3.51
CA ASN A 114 1.66 -14.76 -3.07
C ASN A 114 3.16 -15.09 -3.11
N ALA A 115 3.90 -14.62 -4.11
CA ALA A 115 5.35 -14.78 -4.17
C ALA A 115 6.04 -13.95 -3.07
N MET A 116 5.61 -12.70 -2.86
CA MET A 116 6.20 -11.82 -1.86
C MET A 116 6.06 -12.32 -0.42
N LYS A 117 4.96 -13.00 -0.08
CA LYS A 117 4.74 -13.49 1.30
C LYS A 117 5.69 -14.61 1.71
N ARG A 118 6.31 -15.30 0.75
CA ARG A 118 7.24 -16.41 1.00
C ARG A 118 8.54 -15.96 1.67
N HIS A 119 8.93 -14.70 1.46
CA HIS A 119 10.12 -14.13 2.08
C HIS A 119 9.76 -13.28 3.32
N PRO A 120 10.44 -13.42 4.49
CA PRO A 120 11.61 -14.30 4.75
C PRO A 120 11.27 -15.67 5.33
N SER A 121 9.99 -16.01 5.53
CA SER A 121 9.58 -17.20 6.28
C SER A 121 9.96 -18.53 5.61
N GLU A 122 9.99 -18.59 4.28
CA GLU A 122 10.30 -19.79 3.51
C GLU A 122 11.71 -19.78 2.91
N GLY A 123 12.36 -18.62 2.85
CA GLY A 123 13.71 -18.50 2.28
C GLY A 123 14.10 -17.09 1.90
N GLY A 124 15.08 -16.97 1.01
CA GLY A 124 15.69 -15.73 0.60
C GLY A 124 14.80 -14.86 -0.31
N PRO A 125 15.27 -13.65 -0.62
CA PRO A 125 14.51 -12.68 -1.43
C PRO A 125 14.24 -13.13 -2.87
N GLU A 126 14.98 -14.11 -3.38
CA GLU A 126 14.78 -14.70 -4.71
C GLU A 126 13.41 -15.35 -4.85
N LEU A 127 12.83 -15.86 -3.74
CA LEU A 127 11.51 -16.47 -3.74
C LEU A 127 10.38 -15.50 -4.11
N MET A 128 10.62 -14.19 -3.99
CA MET A 128 9.65 -13.17 -4.37
C MET A 128 9.54 -12.97 -5.88
N GLU A 129 10.52 -13.43 -6.66
CA GLU A 129 10.55 -13.31 -8.12
C GLU A 129 10.19 -11.89 -8.63
N LEU A 130 10.60 -10.84 -7.92
CA LEU A 130 10.14 -9.46 -8.19
C LEU A 130 10.35 -9.03 -9.65
N GLY A 131 11.45 -9.45 -10.28
CA GLY A 131 11.73 -9.14 -11.69
C GLY A 131 10.75 -9.76 -12.69
N LYS A 132 9.99 -10.79 -12.29
CA LYS A 132 8.91 -11.38 -13.08
C LYS A 132 7.67 -10.48 -13.10
N TYR A 133 7.37 -9.85 -11.97
CA TYR A 133 6.14 -9.09 -11.77
C TYR A 133 6.31 -7.59 -12.01
N TRP A 134 7.47 -7.04 -11.67
CA TRP A 134 7.72 -5.61 -11.64
C TRP A 134 8.57 -5.16 -12.82
N HIS A 135 8.22 -4.02 -13.38
CA HIS A 135 9.06 -3.37 -14.38
C HIS A 135 10.34 -2.84 -13.70
N LYS A 136 11.50 -2.95 -14.36
CA LYS A 136 12.78 -2.50 -13.81
C LYS A 136 12.81 -1.04 -13.35
N ASN A 137 12.00 -0.20 -13.97
CA ASN A 137 11.88 1.23 -13.69
C ASN A 137 10.55 1.56 -12.97
N MET A 138 9.95 0.61 -12.26
CA MET A 138 8.73 0.87 -11.51
C MET A 138 8.95 1.97 -10.47
N ASN A 139 7.90 2.69 -10.14
CA ASN A 139 7.89 3.61 -9.03
C ASN A 139 7.06 3.02 -7.89
N TRP A 140 7.62 3.06 -6.70
CA TRP A 140 6.92 2.71 -5.48
C TRP A 140 6.64 3.98 -4.67
N TYR A 141 5.38 4.28 -4.48
CA TYR A 141 4.92 5.47 -3.77
C TYR A 141 4.61 5.14 -2.32
N GLY A 142 5.65 4.94 -1.53
CA GLY A 142 5.51 4.71 -0.10
C GLY A 142 4.95 5.92 0.64
N PRO A 143 4.25 5.70 1.77
CA PRO A 143 3.77 6.80 2.60
C PRO A 143 4.93 7.58 3.21
N SER A 144 4.66 8.82 3.61
CA SER A 144 5.62 9.65 4.34
C SER A 144 6.07 8.96 5.64
N GLY A 145 7.32 9.16 6.04
CA GLY A 145 7.98 8.39 7.07
C GLY A 145 8.70 7.15 6.54
N ILE A 146 8.22 6.53 5.46
CA ILE A 146 8.92 5.49 4.72
C ILE A 146 9.57 6.11 3.47
N GLY A 147 8.77 6.84 2.69
CA GLY A 147 9.19 7.54 1.48
C GLY A 147 9.07 6.73 0.20
N SER A 148 9.04 7.43 -0.92
CA SER A 148 8.94 6.85 -2.26
C SER A 148 10.31 6.39 -2.80
N SER A 149 10.30 5.41 -3.69
CA SER A 149 11.52 4.87 -4.29
C SER A 149 11.30 4.44 -5.73
N ARG A 150 12.38 4.15 -6.44
CA ARG A 150 12.35 3.71 -7.83
C ARG A 150 13.07 2.39 -8.02
N GLY A 151 12.47 1.51 -8.82
CA GLY A 151 13.00 0.20 -9.14
C GLY A 151 12.96 -0.78 -7.97
N ILE A 152 13.30 -2.01 -8.25
CA ILE A 152 13.33 -3.09 -7.26
C ILE A 152 14.34 -2.80 -6.16
N ASP A 153 15.53 -2.33 -6.52
CA ASP A 153 16.59 -2.00 -5.54
C ASP A 153 16.17 -0.87 -4.61
N GLY A 154 15.52 0.17 -5.15
CA GLY A 154 14.98 1.26 -4.35
C GLY A 154 13.93 0.79 -3.35
N PHE A 155 12.95 -0.01 -3.79
CA PHE A 155 11.96 -0.61 -2.92
C PHE A 155 12.61 -1.49 -1.83
N ARG A 156 13.55 -2.34 -2.20
CA ARG A 156 14.21 -3.22 -1.25
C ARG A 156 15.05 -2.47 -0.23
N ASN A 157 15.93 -1.57 -0.70
CA ASN A 157 16.90 -0.90 0.17
C ASN A 157 16.27 0.14 1.09
N TRP A 158 15.24 0.85 0.62
CA TRP A 158 14.65 1.96 1.38
C TRP A 158 13.37 1.61 2.11
N HIS A 159 12.78 0.45 1.82
CA HIS A 159 11.57 -0.01 2.51
C HIS A 159 11.70 -1.44 3.03
N GLN A 160 11.82 -2.44 2.14
CA GLN A 160 11.58 -3.82 2.52
C GLN A 160 12.65 -4.37 3.47
N ILE A 161 13.93 -4.14 3.20
CA ILE A 161 15.04 -4.60 4.06
C ILE A 161 14.96 -3.98 5.45
N PRO A 162 14.87 -2.64 5.61
CA PRO A 162 14.70 -2.04 6.93
C PRO A 162 13.45 -2.54 7.69
N PHE A 163 12.35 -2.72 6.97
CA PHE A 163 11.10 -3.24 7.53
C PHE A 163 11.27 -4.67 8.07
N LEU A 164 11.89 -5.56 7.28
CA LEU A 164 12.11 -6.96 7.69
C LEU A 164 13.19 -7.10 8.76
N ASN A 165 14.16 -6.20 8.78
CA ASN A 165 15.16 -6.16 9.86
C ASN A 165 14.50 -5.82 11.20
N ALA A 166 13.58 -4.86 11.22
CA ALA A 166 12.86 -4.49 12.42
C ALA A 166 11.82 -5.53 12.85
N MET A 167 11.25 -6.24 11.89
CA MET A 167 10.15 -7.20 12.08
C MET A 167 10.43 -8.54 11.34
N PRO A 168 11.40 -9.34 11.82
CA PRO A 168 11.88 -10.52 11.09
C PRO A 168 10.93 -11.72 11.12
N ASP A 169 9.87 -11.64 11.90
CA ASP A 169 8.84 -12.68 12.03
C ASP A 169 7.69 -12.54 11.03
N ARG A 170 7.86 -11.74 9.98
CA ARG A 170 6.88 -11.62 8.90
C ARG A 170 6.50 -13.01 8.35
N GLY A 171 5.21 -13.27 8.30
CA GLY A 171 4.65 -14.53 7.82
C GLY A 171 4.60 -15.65 8.85
N LYS A 172 5.22 -15.50 10.03
CA LYS A 172 5.20 -16.52 11.08
C LYS A 172 4.01 -16.42 12.02
N LEU A 173 3.49 -15.21 12.22
CA LEU A 173 2.37 -14.95 13.13
C LEU A 173 1.01 -15.04 12.47
N THR A 174 0.98 -15.26 11.18
CA THR A 174 -0.23 -15.39 10.38
C THR A 174 -0.29 -16.81 9.84
N SER A 175 -1.32 -17.55 10.21
CA SER A 175 -1.56 -18.85 9.61
C SER A 175 -1.99 -18.66 8.16
N TYR A 176 -1.07 -18.88 7.24
CA TYR A 176 -1.35 -18.90 5.79
C TYR A 176 -1.85 -20.27 5.33
N ASP A 177 -2.31 -21.12 6.25
CA ASP A 177 -2.61 -22.54 6.03
C ASP A 177 -3.91 -22.81 5.28
N LYS A 178 -4.61 -21.76 4.80
CA LYS A 178 -5.86 -21.94 4.06
C LYS A 178 -5.67 -21.95 2.55
N LYS A 179 -6.59 -22.60 1.86
CA LYS A 179 -6.59 -22.74 0.40
C LYS A 179 -6.46 -21.45 -0.38
N ASP A 180 -6.90 -20.34 0.20
CA ASP A 180 -6.76 -18.99 -0.36
C ASP A 180 -5.43 -18.31 0.00
N GLY A 181 -4.59 -18.99 0.79
CA GLY A 181 -3.29 -18.49 1.21
C GLY A 181 -3.31 -17.33 2.21
N TRP A 182 -4.50 -16.97 2.72
CA TRP A 182 -4.70 -15.90 3.70
C TRP A 182 -5.26 -16.49 4.98
N GLY A 183 -4.63 -16.22 6.13
CA GLY A 183 -5.07 -16.71 7.43
C GLY A 183 -6.47 -16.19 7.81
N GLU A 184 -7.12 -16.84 8.78
CA GLU A 184 -8.47 -16.43 9.24
C GLU A 184 -8.53 -15.00 9.78
N ASP A 185 -7.41 -14.53 10.30
CA ASP A 185 -7.28 -13.22 10.93
C ASP A 185 -6.75 -12.14 9.99
N ILE A 186 -6.63 -12.43 8.69
CA ILE A 186 -6.10 -11.51 7.70
C ILE A 186 -7.09 -11.36 6.56
N PHE A 187 -7.40 -10.12 6.26
CA PHE A 187 -8.40 -9.76 5.26
C PHE A 187 -7.76 -9.01 4.12
N TYR A 188 -7.94 -9.55 2.90
CA TYR A 188 -7.60 -8.89 1.65
C TYR A 188 -8.80 -8.93 0.73
N HIS A 189 -9.10 -7.78 0.14
CA HIS A 189 -10.17 -7.61 -0.83
C HIS A 189 -9.56 -7.05 -2.10
N PHE A 190 -9.11 -7.93 -2.97
CA PHE A 190 -8.56 -7.54 -4.28
C PHE A 190 -9.68 -7.32 -5.28
N PHE A 191 -9.55 -6.30 -6.10
CA PHE A 191 -10.40 -6.05 -7.25
C PHE A 191 -9.63 -5.26 -8.32
N SER A 192 -10.14 -5.26 -9.55
CA SER A 192 -9.43 -4.70 -10.69
C SER A 192 -10.36 -4.05 -11.70
N GLU A 193 -9.79 -3.11 -12.44
CA GLU A 193 -10.42 -2.46 -13.59
C GLU A 193 -9.34 -2.20 -14.65
N ASN A 194 -9.42 -2.92 -15.77
CA ASN A 194 -8.40 -2.92 -16.83
C ASN A 194 -6.98 -3.22 -16.30
N GLU A 195 -6.03 -2.29 -16.49
CA GLU A 195 -4.66 -2.40 -16.00
C GLU A 195 -4.45 -1.99 -14.55
N TYR A 196 -5.51 -1.57 -13.87
CA TYR A 196 -5.43 -1.15 -12.48
C TYR A 196 -5.94 -2.23 -11.55
N VAL A 197 -5.25 -2.43 -10.44
CA VAL A 197 -5.64 -3.35 -9.38
C VAL A 197 -5.53 -2.62 -8.05
N ALA A 198 -6.46 -2.90 -7.16
CA ALA A 198 -6.44 -2.38 -5.82
C ALA A 198 -6.66 -3.48 -4.77
N VAL A 199 -6.17 -3.25 -3.57
CA VAL A 199 -6.43 -4.09 -2.41
C VAL A 199 -6.79 -3.26 -1.20
N THR A 200 -7.76 -3.72 -0.46
CA THR A 200 -8.12 -3.21 0.87
C THR A 200 -8.33 -4.37 1.84
N GLY A 201 -8.41 -4.08 3.12
CA GLY A 201 -8.63 -5.06 4.19
C GLY A 201 -8.05 -4.60 5.52
N TRP A 202 -8.43 -5.30 6.60
CA TRP A 202 -7.93 -5.04 7.94
C TRP A 202 -8.17 -6.23 8.88
N PRO A 203 -7.13 -6.70 9.62
CA PRO A 203 -5.70 -6.42 9.42
C PRO A 203 -5.14 -7.15 8.21
N ASN A 204 -4.01 -6.66 7.67
CA ASN A 204 -3.32 -7.34 6.56
C ASN A 204 -2.10 -8.14 7.03
N MET A 205 -1.45 -7.71 8.10
CA MET A 205 -0.24 -8.35 8.63
C MET A 205 -0.21 -8.27 10.14
N LYS A 206 0.44 -9.25 10.77
CA LYS A 206 0.79 -9.26 12.20
C LYS A 206 2.27 -9.56 12.33
N GLN A 207 3.01 -8.72 13.05
CA GLN A 207 4.48 -8.83 13.21
C GLN A 207 4.90 -8.24 14.54
N THR A 208 6.11 -8.62 14.98
CA THR A 208 6.69 -8.09 16.22
C THR A 208 7.76 -7.07 15.88
N ILE A 209 7.69 -5.86 16.43
CA ILE A 209 8.81 -4.90 16.38
C ILE A 209 9.83 -5.37 17.41
N SER A 210 10.85 -6.11 16.96
CA SER A 210 11.85 -6.75 17.81
C SER A 210 13.25 -6.16 17.65
N HIS A 211 13.48 -5.35 16.61
CA HIS A 211 14.78 -4.72 16.34
C HIS A 211 14.61 -3.26 15.97
N ASP A 212 15.67 -2.48 16.10
CA ASP A 212 15.73 -1.06 15.77
C ASP A 212 15.69 -0.78 14.27
N GLY A 213 15.41 0.47 13.95
CA GLY A 213 15.76 1.09 12.68
C GLY A 213 14.62 1.35 11.72
N TRP A 214 13.40 0.86 11.98
CA TRP A 214 12.27 1.22 11.13
C TRP A 214 11.54 2.44 11.70
N LEU A 215 11.51 3.53 10.94
CA LEU A 215 10.96 4.83 11.35
C LEU A 215 11.60 5.43 12.61
N GLY A 216 12.74 4.94 13.06
CA GLY A 216 13.36 5.32 14.33
C GLY A 216 12.60 4.82 15.57
N ILE A 217 11.69 3.86 15.41
CA ILE A 217 10.94 3.26 16.53
C ILE A 217 11.84 2.27 17.24
N ALA A 218 11.99 2.44 18.56
CA ALA A 218 12.68 1.48 19.41
C ALA A 218 11.96 0.13 19.45
N PRO A 219 12.67 -1.00 19.63
CA PRO A 219 12.07 -2.31 19.73
C PRO A 219 11.20 -2.42 20.98
N VAL A 220 9.91 -2.60 20.79
CA VAL A 220 8.94 -2.73 21.90
C VAL A 220 8.63 -4.19 22.23
N ASN A 221 9.11 -5.15 21.42
CA ASN A 221 8.87 -6.59 21.57
C ASN A 221 7.38 -6.95 21.70
N LYS A 222 6.52 -6.20 21.02
CA LYS A 222 5.08 -6.44 20.98
C LYS A 222 4.63 -6.76 19.58
N VAL A 223 3.67 -7.68 19.48
CA VAL A 223 2.94 -7.94 18.24
C VAL A 223 2.10 -6.73 17.91
N ILE A 224 2.24 -6.25 16.69
CA ILE A 224 1.43 -5.19 16.11
C ILE A 224 0.65 -5.71 14.91
N THR A 225 -0.47 -5.10 14.63
CA THR A 225 -1.21 -5.29 13.38
C THR A 225 -0.86 -4.17 12.41
N LEU A 226 -0.71 -4.54 11.16
CA LEU A 226 -0.40 -3.61 10.07
C LEU A 226 -1.50 -3.64 9.03
N ARG A 227 -1.60 -2.55 8.31
CA ARG A 227 -2.55 -2.37 7.22
C ARG A 227 -1.84 -1.83 5.99
N SER A 228 -2.25 -2.35 4.84
CA SER A 228 -1.84 -1.87 3.53
C SER A 228 -3.10 -1.66 2.69
N LEU A 229 -3.22 -0.50 2.08
CA LEU A 229 -4.23 -0.15 1.11
C LEU A 229 -3.49 0.28 -0.15
N ASP A 230 -3.42 -0.62 -1.14
CA ASP A 230 -2.52 -0.45 -2.26
C ASP A 230 -3.28 -0.32 -3.58
N PHE A 231 -2.66 0.42 -4.51
CA PHE A 231 -3.03 0.47 -5.92
C PHE A 231 -1.83 0.12 -6.77
N TRP A 232 -2.05 -0.66 -7.81
CA TRP A 232 -1.06 -0.98 -8.84
C TRP A 232 -1.58 -0.63 -10.22
N ARG A 233 -0.67 -0.17 -11.06
CA ARG A 233 -0.89 -0.03 -12.49
C ARG A 233 0.05 -0.97 -13.23
N LEU A 234 -0.49 -1.71 -14.19
CA LEU A 234 0.29 -2.56 -15.06
C LEU A 234 0.52 -1.87 -16.41
N GLU A 235 1.72 -2.02 -16.93
CA GLU A 235 2.12 -1.59 -18.26
C GLU A 235 2.89 -2.73 -18.93
N HIS A 236 2.42 -3.15 -20.09
CA HIS A 236 3.00 -4.31 -20.82
C HIS A 236 3.14 -5.56 -19.94
N GLY A 237 2.12 -5.86 -19.13
CA GLY A 237 2.08 -7.03 -18.25
C GLY A 237 2.98 -6.98 -17.02
N ARG A 238 3.46 -5.79 -16.62
CA ARG A 238 4.28 -5.60 -15.42
C ARG A 238 3.85 -4.39 -14.63
N ILE A 239 4.04 -4.45 -13.31
CA ILE A 239 3.78 -3.33 -12.39
C ILE A 239 4.73 -2.18 -12.71
N ARG A 240 4.16 -0.99 -12.97
CA ARG A 240 4.86 0.21 -13.37
C ARG A 240 4.75 1.30 -12.30
#